data_66e7315a07b94db2ce26fbc0238ab25e
#
_entry.id   66e7315a07b94db2ce26fbc0238ab25e
#
_cell.length_a   1.000
_cell.length_b   1.000
_cell.length_c   1.000
_cell.angle_alpha   90.00
_cell.angle_beta   90.00
_cell.angle_gamma   90.00
#
_symmetry.space_group_name_H-M   'P 1'
#
loop_
_entity.id
_entity.type
_entity.pdbx_description
1 polymer ?
#
loop_
_entity_poly.entity_id
_entity_poly.type
_entity_poly.pdbx_seq_one_letter_code
_entity_poly.pdbx_strand_id
1 'polypeptide(L)'
;WSATATRVSDDGRARFLRTAREAVASVEAHRVDKVVVVRRVVVEGAIEPRQLLDALAEESSVTRFGFSTSEHCFVGATPELLVAWDGRLVRSEAVAVTLARGRDLRELRESAKDRREHAYVVRAIHAALEGAGAIVSAVGEPEIRSLRHVRHWVTPIDGRLGADVHVLDLLRALHPTPAV
;
A
#
# COMPACT_ATOMS: atom_id res chain seq x y z
N TRP A 1 -16.22 13.68 15.67
CA TRP A 1 -16.78 12.84 14.59
C TRP A 1 -17.82 11.88 15.17
N SER A 2 -19.08 12.02 14.76
CA SER A 2 -20.17 11.11 15.14
C SER A 2 -20.76 10.47 13.89
N ALA A 3 -20.12 9.43 13.37
CA ALA A 3 -20.83 8.52 12.47
C ALA A 3 -21.62 7.56 13.36
N THR A 4 -22.92 7.60 13.27
CA THR A 4 -23.78 6.65 13.96
C THR A 4 -23.91 5.42 13.08
N ALA A 5 -23.02 4.43 13.31
CA ALA A 5 -23.18 3.12 12.69
C ALA A 5 -24.45 2.48 13.27
N THR A 6 -25.42 2.17 12.42
CA THR A 6 -26.67 1.51 12.82
C THR A 6 -26.53 -0.02 12.77
N ARG A 7 -25.65 -0.51 11.90
CA ARG A 7 -25.38 -1.94 11.74
C ARG A 7 -23.97 -2.18 11.21
N VAL A 8 -23.31 -3.21 11.73
CA VAL A 8 -22.06 -3.73 11.15
C VAL A 8 -22.28 -5.18 10.75
N SER A 9 -22.13 -5.47 9.46
CA SER A 9 -22.20 -6.83 8.93
C SER A 9 -20.80 -7.34 8.59
N ASP A 10 -20.48 -8.50 9.14
CA ASP A 10 -19.20 -9.20 8.95
C ASP A 10 -19.41 -10.62 8.37
N ASP A 11 -20.32 -10.74 7.45
CA ASP A 11 -20.68 -12.01 6.82
C ASP A 11 -19.49 -12.63 6.05
N GLY A 12 -18.46 -11.82 5.78
CA GLY A 12 -17.24 -12.22 5.11
C GLY A 12 -16.20 -12.94 5.96
N ARG A 13 -16.33 -12.95 7.30
CA ARG A 13 -15.30 -13.48 8.20
C ARG A 13 -14.96 -14.97 7.96
N ALA A 14 -15.96 -15.80 7.85
CA ALA A 14 -15.75 -17.24 7.62
C ALA A 14 -15.09 -17.50 6.26
N ARG A 15 -15.50 -16.76 5.22
CA ARG A 15 -14.88 -16.81 3.89
C ARG A 15 -13.43 -16.34 3.95
N PHE A 16 -13.16 -15.22 4.61
CA PHE A 16 -11.80 -14.69 4.78
C PHE A 16 -10.87 -15.71 5.45
N LEU A 17 -11.30 -16.32 6.56
CA LEU A 17 -10.50 -17.31 7.28
C LEU A 17 -10.21 -18.56 6.44
N ARG A 18 -11.16 -18.98 5.62
CA ARG A 18 -10.97 -20.11 4.68
C ARG A 18 -9.95 -19.74 3.60
N THR A 19 -10.14 -18.61 2.92
CA THR A 19 -9.22 -18.10 1.89
C THR A 19 -7.82 -17.86 2.44
N ALA A 20 -7.69 -17.36 3.68
CA ALA A 20 -6.39 -17.17 4.31
C ALA A 20 -5.65 -18.50 4.54
N ARG A 21 -6.34 -19.56 4.96
CA ARG A 21 -5.74 -20.89 5.11
C ARG A 21 -5.28 -21.46 3.76
N GLU A 22 -6.10 -21.31 2.72
CA GLU A 22 -5.75 -21.74 1.35
C GLU A 22 -4.55 -20.96 0.80
N ALA A 23 -4.47 -19.66 1.09
CA ALA A 23 -3.34 -18.81 0.72
C ALA A 23 -2.05 -19.26 1.41
N VAL A 24 -2.09 -19.51 2.73
CA VAL A 24 -0.94 -20.04 3.49
C VAL A 24 -0.46 -21.36 2.89
N ALA A 25 -1.37 -22.32 2.66
CA ALA A 25 -1.02 -23.61 2.06
C ALA A 25 -0.41 -23.46 0.65
N SER A 26 -0.83 -22.44 -0.11
CA SER A 26 -0.29 -22.18 -1.45
C SER A 26 1.13 -21.61 -1.40
N VAL A 27 1.42 -20.76 -0.42
CA VAL A 27 2.77 -20.23 -0.18
C VAL A 27 3.71 -21.32 0.34
N GLU A 28 3.25 -22.14 1.31
CA GLU A 28 4.02 -23.28 1.84
C GLU A 28 4.36 -24.32 0.77
N ALA A 29 3.45 -24.53 -0.17
CA ALA A 29 3.66 -25.41 -1.32
C ALA A 29 4.44 -24.76 -2.48
N HIS A 30 5.00 -23.56 -2.28
CA HIS A 30 5.75 -22.80 -3.29
C HIS A 30 5.00 -22.60 -4.62
N ARG A 31 3.65 -22.56 -4.58
CA ARG A 31 2.83 -22.27 -5.77
C ARG A 31 2.76 -20.78 -6.07
N VAL A 32 2.90 -19.96 -5.03
CA VAL A 32 2.98 -18.50 -5.10
C VAL A 32 3.96 -18.01 -4.04
N ASP A 33 4.64 -16.88 -4.30
CA ASP A 33 5.61 -16.32 -3.37
C ASP A 33 4.95 -15.46 -2.28
N LYS A 34 3.86 -14.79 -2.64
CA LYS A 34 3.10 -13.90 -1.75
C LYS A 34 1.63 -13.86 -2.15
N VAL A 35 0.75 -13.73 -1.15
CA VAL A 35 -0.68 -13.49 -1.34
C VAL A 35 -1.15 -12.45 -0.34
N VAL A 36 -1.90 -11.47 -0.81
CA VAL A 36 -2.63 -10.52 0.06
C VAL A 36 -4.09 -10.95 0.12
N VAL A 37 -4.57 -11.22 1.33
CA VAL A 37 -5.96 -11.64 1.57
C VAL A 37 -6.72 -10.47 2.17
N VAL A 38 -7.82 -10.09 1.53
CA VAL A 38 -8.65 -8.96 1.95
C VAL A 38 -9.97 -9.42 2.55
N ARG A 39 -10.52 -8.62 3.47
CA ARG A 39 -11.82 -8.82 4.09
C ARG A 39 -12.69 -7.59 3.85
N ARG A 40 -13.92 -7.81 3.42
CA ARG A 40 -14.94 -6.78 3.32
C ARG A 40 -15.79 -6.75 4.59
N VAL A 41 -16.01 -5.55 5.13
CA VAL A 41 -16.96 -5.28 6.21
C VAL A 41 -17.93 -4.23 5.69
N VAL A 42 -19.22 -4.44 5.91
CA VAL A 42 -20.26 -3.48 5.55
C VAL A 42 -20.73 -2.77 6.82
N VAL A 43 -20.71 -1.45 6.78
CA VAL A 43 -21.20 -0.59 7.86
C VAL A 43 -22.36 0.22 7.30
N GLU A 44 -23.54 0.03 7.89
CA GLU A 44 -24.73 0.81 7.56
C GLU A 44 -24.87 1.97 8.55
N GLY A 45 -25.21 3.15 8.04
CA GLY A 45 -25.37 4.34 8.88
C GLY A 45 -25.33 5.63 8.06
N ALA A 46 -25.56 6.75 8.74
CA ALA A 46 -25.39 8.06 8.15
C ALA A 46 -23.88 8.39 8.12
N ILE A 47 -23.25 8.14 6.98
CA ILE A 47 -21.81 8.35 6.78
C ILE A 47 -21.63 9.37 5.66
N GLU A 48 -21.06 10.52 6.02
CA GLU A 48 -20.72 11.55 5.05
C GLU A 48 -19.27 11.39 4.59
N PRO A 49 -19.00 11.15 3.29
CA PRO A 49 -17.65 10.91 2.77
C PRO A 49 -16.66 12.04 3.11
N ARG A 50 -17.14 13.30 3.12
CA ARG A 50 -16.32 14.45 3.49
C ARG A 50 -15.85 14.38 4.95
N GLN A 51 -16.73 13.99 5.86
CA GLN A 51 -16.36 13.84 7.28
C GLN A 51 -15.32 12.73 7.48
N LEU A 52 -15.37 11.65 6.67
CA LEU A 52 -14.32 10.62 6.67
C LEU A 52 -12.98 11.20 6.22
N LEU A 53 -12.94 11.97 5.14
CA LEU A 53 -11.73 12.63 4.67
C LEU A 53 -11.17 13.62 5.68
N ASP A 54 -12.04 14.37 6.37
CA ASP A 54 -11.64 15.32 7.42
C ASP A 54 -11.05 14.59 8.65
N ALA A 55 -11.66 13.46 9.04
CA ALA A 55 -11.11 12.62 10.11
C ALA A 55 -9.73 12.02 9.77
N LEU A 56 -9.47 11.73 8.50
CA LEU A 56 -8.17 11.28 8.02
C LEU A 56 -7.13 12.40 7.94
N ALA A 57 -7.54 13.68 8.07
CA ALA A 57 -6.63 14.84 8.05
C ALA A 57 -5.73 14.96 9.28
N GLU A 58 -6.06 14.26 10.36
CA GLU A 58 -5.22 14.21 11.58
C GLU A 58 -3.87 13.53 11.34
N GLU A 59 -3.71 12.81 10.24
CA GLU A 59 -2.47 12.18 9.82
C GLU A 59 -1.81 13.00 8.71
N SER A 60 -0.78 13.75 9.04
CA SER A 60 -0.10 14.69 8.11
C SER A 60 0.75 14.01 7.05
N SER A 61 1.12 12.76 7.26
CA SER A 61 2.04 12.00 6.38
C SER A 61 1.33 11.10 5.38
N VAL A 62 0.03 11.34 5.14
CA VAL A 62 -0.76 10.59 4.16
C VAL A 62 -1.33 11.49 3.07
N THR A 63 -1.46 10.94 1.88
CA THR A 63 -2.25 11.55 0.80
C THR A 63 -3.69 11.11 0.93
N ARG A 64 -4.59 12.06 1.14
CA ARG A 64 -6.04 11.81 1.17
C ARG A 64 -6.59 11.93 -0.24
N PHE A 65 -7.49 11.04 -0.58
CA PHE A 65 -8.14 11.06 -1.89
C PHE A 65 -9.61 10.70 -1.80
N GLY A 66 -10.38 11.19 -2.76
CA GLY A 66 -11.78 10.86 -2.94
C GLY A 66 -12.15 10.84 -4.41
N PHE A 67 -12.99 9.90 -4.79
CA PHE A 67 -13.58 9.79 -6.11
C PHE A 67 -15.08 9.57 -5.97
N SER A 68 -15.89 10.37 -6.67
CA SER A 68 -17.35 10.32 -6.59
C SER A 68 -17.98 10.18 -7.96
N THR A 69 -19.02 9.38 -8.03
CA THR A 69 -20.01 9.35 -9.10
C THR A 69 -21.35 9.84 -8.55
N SER A 70 -22.42 9.81 -9.36
CA SER A 70 -23.78 10.12 -8.90
C SER A 70 -24.29 9.17 -7.80
N GLU A 71 -23.78 7.93 -7.75
CA GLU A 71 -24.30 6.87 -6.88
C GLU A 71 -23.31 6.39 -5.82
N HIS A 72 -22.02 6.58 -6.05
CA HIS A 72 -20.95 6.01 -5.21
C HIS A 72 -19.89 7.05 -4.90
N CYS A 73 -19.31 6.94 -3.72
CA CYS A 73 -18.12 7.67 -3.32
C CYS A 73 -17.08 6.69 -2.76
N PHE A 74 -15.83 6.84 -3.21
CA PHE A 74 -14.69 6.13 -2.68
C PHE A 74 -13.74 7.14 -2.04
N VAL A 75 -13.40 6.95 -0.79
CA VAL A 75 -12.49 7.81 -0.04
C VAL A 75 -11.43 7.00 0.67
N GLY A 76 -10.25 7.57 0.81
CA GLY A 76 -9.16 6.91 1.51
C GLY A 76 -8.00 7.84 1.82
N ALA A 77 -7.01 7.28 2.50
CA ALA A 77 -5.73 7.92 2.74
C ALA A 77 -4.62 6.87 2.62
N THR A 78 -3.53 7.24 1.97
CA THR A 78 -2.38 6.36 1.78
C THR A 78 -1.08 7.04 2.20
N PRO A 79 -0.20 6.36 2.92
CA PRO A 79 1.16 6.80 3.18
C PRO A 79 2.13 6.47 2.05
N GLU A 80 1.68 5.71 1.05
CA GLU A 80 2.50 5.19 -0.03
C GLU A 80 2.43 6.07 -1.27
N LEU A 81 3.59 6.33 -1.86
CA LEU A 81 3.74 6.99 -3.14
C LEU A 81 3.93 5.91 -4.22
N LEU A 82 2.90 5.66 -5.02
CA LEU A 82 3.02 4.75 -6.15
C LEU A 82 4.01 5.28 -7.17
N VAL A 83 3.81 6.51 -7.62
CA VAL A 83 4.73 7.21 -8.53
C VAL A 83 4.53 8.71 -8.46
N ALA A 84 5.62 9.45 -8.40
CA ALA A 84 5.69 10.88 -8.72
C ALA A 84 6.53 11.06 -9.97
N TRP A 85 6.10 11.97 -10.83
CA TRP A 85 6.76 12.29 -12.08
C TRP A 85 6.85 13.79 -12.26
N ASP A 86 8.04 14.25 -12.62
CA ASP A 86 8.32 15.63 -12.96
C ASP A 86 9.13 15.66 -14.27
N GLY A 87 8.42 15.61 -15.38
CA GLY A 87 9.01 15.61 -16.71
C GLY A 87 9.97 14.43 -16.96
N ARG A 88 11.16 14.50 -16.43
CA ARG A 88 12.19 13.46 -16.56
C ARG A 88 12.51 12.70 -15.29
N LEU A 89 12.17 13.25 -14.13
CA LEU A 89 12.43 12.60 -12.86
C LEU A 89 11.24 11.72 -12.48
N VAL A 90 11.52 10.52 -12.03
CA VAL A 90 10.53 9.61 -11.49
C VAL A 90 10.95 9.18 -10.09
N ARG A 91 10.00 9.18 -9.19
CA ARG A 91 10.15 8.64 -7.83
C ARG A 91 9.01 7.69 -7.53
N SER A 92 9.34 6.57 -6.93
CA SER A 92 8.40 5.62 -6.33
C SER A 92 8.87 5.27 -4.91
N GLU A 93 8.01 4.63 -4.13
CA GLU A 93 8.36 4.16 -2.79
C GLU A 93 7.91 2.71 -2.62
N ALA A 94 8.82 1.87 -2.18
CA ALA A 94 8.46 0.55 -1.69
C ALA A 94 8.04 0.67 -0.22
N VAL A 95 6.74 0.51 0.04
CA VAL A 95 6.18 0.49 1.39
C VAL A 95 5.74 -0.93 1.69
N ALA A 96 6.41 -1.58 2.63
CA ALA A 96 6.04 -2.93 3.03
C ALA A 96 6.31 -3.11 4.52
N VAL A 97 5.68 -4.12 5.08
CA VAL A 97 5.75 -4.45 6.50
C VAL A 97 5.12 -3.37 7.38
N THR A 98 4.21 -3.80 8.22
CA THR A 98 3.50 -2.94 9.16
C THR A 98 3.72 -3.40 10.59
N LEU A 99 4.21 -2.50 11.43
CA LEU A 99 4.37 -2.73 12.87
C LEU A 99 3.43 -1.79 13.64
N ALA A 100 2.69 -2.32 14.61
CA ALA A 100 1.90 -1.49 15.51
C ALA A 100 2.83 -0.53 16.29
N ARG A 101 2.39 0.73 16.50
CA ARG A 101 3.25 1.78 17.09
C ARG A 101 3.79 1.45 18.47
N GLY A 102 3.08 0.64 19.26
CA GLY A 102 3.51 0.21 20.60
C GLY A 102 4.52 -0.94 20.63
N ARG A 103 4.85 -1.53 19.47
CA ARG A 103 5.81 -2.64 19.38
C ARG A 103 7.25 -2.12 19.28
N ASP A 104 8.22 -2.94 19.68
CA ASP A 104 9.64 -2.62 19.60
C ASP A 104 10.10 -2.59 18.13
N LEU A 105 10.77 -1.52 17.72
CA LEU A 105 11.36 -1.38 16.37
C LEU A 105 12.44 -2.43 16.07
N ARG A 106 13.05 -3.01 17.11
CA ARG A 106 14.00 -4.11 16.93
C ARG A 106 13.34 -5.33 16.30
N GLU A 107 12.09 -5.62 16.65
CA GLU A 107 11.32 -6.71 16.05
C GLU A 107 11.28 -6.58 14.52
N LEU A 108 11.06 -5.37 14.01
CA LEU A 108 11.01 -5.09 12.59
C LEU A 108 12.40 -5.25 11.93
N ARG A 109 13.43 -4.71 12.58
CA ARG A 109 14.80 -4.72 12.05
C ARG A 109 15.44 -6.11 12.06
N GLU A 110 15.13 -6.95 13.03
CA GLU A 110 15.70 -8.28 13.23
C GLU A 110 14.92 -9.37 12.47
N SER A 111 13.68 -9.12 12.10
CA SER A 111 12.84 -10.09 11.39
C SER A 111 13.37 -10.39 9.98
N ALA A 112 13.93 -11.58 9.81
CA ALA A 112 14.39 -12.06 8.50
C ALA A 112 13.21 -12.20 7.50
N LYS A 113 12.00 -12.51 7.99
CA LYS A 113 10.78 -12.57 7.19
C LYS A 113 10.44 -11.18 6.63
N ASP A 114 10.42 -10.17 7.50
CA ASP A 114 9.99 -8.81 7.13
C ASP A 114 11.01 -8.16 6.18
N ARG A 115 12.30 -8.40 6.39
CA ARG A 115 13.34 -7.99 5.44
C ARG A 115 13.17 -8.61 4.06
N ARG A 116 12.85 -9.91 3.98
CA ARG A 116 12.60 -10.58 2.69
C ARG A 116 11.35 -10.03 2.01
N GLU A 117 10.28 -9.79 2.76
CA GLU A 117 9.04 -9.23 2.24
C GLU A 117 9.29 -7.83 1.67
N HIS A 118 9.97 -6.96 2.41
CA HIS A 118 10.32 -5.62 1.97
C HIS A 118 11.22 -5.63 0.73
N ALA A 119 12.28 -6.43 0.75
CA ALA A 119 13.19 -6.58 -0.39
C ALA A 119 12.49 -7.11 -1.66
N TYR A 120 11.44 -7.92 -1.50
CA TYR A 120 10.64 -8.38 -2.63
C TYR A 120 9.91 -7.21 -3.29
N VAL A 121 9.27 -6.34 -2.50
CA VAL A 121 8.55 -5.15 -3.01
C VAL A 121 9.53 -4.19 -3.69
N VAL A 122 10.69 -3.92 -3.06
CA VAL A 122 11.73 -3.05 -3.65
C VAL A 122 12.17 -3.57 -5.02
N ARG A 123 12.50 -4.86 -5.13
CA ARG A 123 12.91 -5.45 -6.41
C ARG A 123 11.82 -5.39 -7.47
N ALA A 124 10.58 -5.64 -7.09
CA ALA A 124 9.45 -5.61 -8.02
C ALA A 124 9.21 -4.20 -8.58
N ILE A 125 9.24 -3.17 -7.74
CA ILE A 125 9.10 -1.78 -8.16
C ILE A 125 10.28 -1.36 -9.05
N HIS A 126 11.51 -1.72 -8.66
CA HIS A 126 12.69 -1.44 -9.47
C HIS A 126 12.57 -2.05 -10.88
N ALA A 127 12.26 -3.34 -10.97
CA ALA A 127 12.10 -4.03 -12.24
C ALA A 127 10.94 -3.47 -13.07
N ALA A 128 9.84 -3.07 -12.44
CA ALA A 128 8.70 -2.45 -13.12
C ALA A 128 9.06 -1.09 -13.71
N LEU A 129 9.81 -0.26 -12.99
CA LEU A 129 10.30 1.03 -13.49
C LEU A 129 11.24 0.85 -14.67
N GLU A 130 12.22 -0.05 -14.57
CA GLU A 130 13.13 -0.35 -15.67
C GLU A 130 12.42 -0.93 -16.89
N GLY A 131 11.49 -1.87 -16.68
CA GLY A 131 10.65 -2.43 -17.75
C GLY A 131 9.77 -1.41 -18.44
N ALA A 132 9.41 -0.33 -17.78
CA ALA A 132 8.68 0.80 -18.34
C ALA A 132 9.60 1.86 -18.99
N GLY A 133 10.90 1.61 -19.08
CA GLY A 133 11.86 2.50 -19.72
C GLY A 133 12.45 3.58 -18.81
N ALA A 134 12.31 3.44 -17.49
CA ALA A 134 13.04 4.28 -16.56
C ALA A 134 14.47 3.76 -16.34
N ILE A 135 15.42 4.68 -16.16
CA ILE A 135 16.75 4.38 -15.67
C ILE A 135 16.72 4.64 -14.16
N VAL A 136 16.71 3.59 -13.36
CA VAL A 136 16.78 3.72 -11.91
C VAL A 136 18.16 4.21 -11.51
N SER A 137 18.23 5.39 -10.90
CA SER A 137 19.48 6.06 -10.54
C SER A 137 19.87 5.86 -9.07
N ALA A 138 18.89 5.62 -8.20
CA ALA A 138 19.13 5.38 -6.78
C ALA A 138 18.02 4.52 -6.17
N VAL A 139 18.42 3.60 -5.31
CA VAL A 139 17.55 2.91 -4.34
C VAL A 139 18.06 3.31 -2.97
N GLY A 140 17.22 3.99 -2.19
CA GLY A 140 17.60 4.49 -0.88
C GLY A 140 17.71 3.38 0.17
N GLU A 141 18.21 3.75 1.33
CA GLU A 141 18.19 2.86 2.49
C GLU A 141 16.77 2.76 3.06
N PRO A 142 16.37 1.60 3.59
CA PRO A 142 15.08 1.46 4.26
C PRO A 142 14.98 2.36 5.50
N GLU A 143 13.95 3.18 5.54
CA GLU A 143 13.63 4.06 6.65
C GLU A 143 12.31 3.68 7.33
N ILE A 144 12.06 4.19 8.53
CA ILE A 144 10.81 3.98 9.26
C ILE A 144 9.91 5.19 9.09
N ARG A 145 8.79 5.00 8.40
CA ARG A 145 7.69 5.97 8.37
C ARG A 145 6.72 5.68 9.50
N SER A 146 6.60 6.63 10.43
CA SER A 146 5.69 6.52 11.57
C SER A 146 4.38 7.23 11.27
N LEU A 147 3.28 6.50 11.36
CA LEU A 147 1.91 7.01 11.35
C LEU A 147 1.34 7.01 12.78
N ARG A 148 0.09 7.46 12.93
CA ARG A 148 -0.57 7.56 14.24
C ARG A 148 -0.60 6.21 15.00
N HIS A 149 -0.92 5.13 14.30
CA HIS A 149 -1.13 3.81 14.91
C HIS A 149 -0.13 2.74 14.48
N VAL A 150 0.58 2.97 13.39
CA VAL A 150 1.47 2.00 12.76
C VAL A 150 2.77 2.64 12.31
N ARG A 151 3.74 1.79 12.01
CA ARG A 151 5.03 2.14 11.38
C ARG A 151 5.23 1.22 10.19
N HIS A 152 5.80 1.77 9.13
CA HIS A 152 6.12 1.02 7.91
C HIS A 152 7.61 1.13 7.59
N TRP A 153 8.14 0.11 6.95
CA TRP A 153 9.38 0.27 6.20
C TRP A 153 9.09 0.89 4.85
N VAL A 154 9.92 1.88 4.51
CA VAL A 154 9.83 2.63 3.27
C VAL A 154 11.21 2.70 2.64
N THR A 155 11.33 2.35 1.37
CA THR A 155 12.54 2.55 0.58
C THR A 155 12.20 3.44 -0.61
N PRO A 156 12.77 4.65 -0.71
CA PRO A 156 12.61 5.49 -1.89
C PRO A 156 13.39 4.91 -3.07
N ILE A 157 12.81 5.01 -4.26
CA ILE A 157 13.40 4.56 -5.52
C ILE A 157 13.29 5.70 -6.51
N ASP A 158 14.43 6.27 -6.88
CA ASP A 158 14.53 7.40 -7.79
C ASP A 158 15.08 6.98 -9.14
N GLY A 159 14.59 7.60 -10.20
CA GLY A 159 15.03 7.32 -11.56
C GLY A 159 14.79 8.46 -12.51
N ARG A 160 15.14 8.22 -13.77
CA ARG A 160 14.89 9.14 -14.89
C ARG A 160 14.19 8.40 -16.01
N LEU A 161 13.23 9.07 -16.65
CA LEU A 161 12.53 8.55 -17.81
C LEU A 161 13.25 8.92 -19.11
N GLY A 162 13.19 8.00 -20.07
CA GLY A 162 13.43 8.33 -21.46
C GLY A 162 12.39 9.33 -21.99
N ALA A 163 12.67 9.94 -23.14
CA ALA A 163 11.83 11.01 -23.70
C ALA A 163 10.40 10.59 -24.06
N ASP A 164 10.16 9.30 -24.29
CA ASP A 164 8.91 8.78 -24.86
C ASP A 164 8.05 7.99 -23.87
N VAL A 165 8.37 8.04 -22.56
CA VAL A 165 7.61 7.31 -21.52
C VAL A 165 6.54 8.20 -20.92
N HIS A 166 5.30 7.74 -20.98
CA HIS A 166 4.18 8.45 -20.38
C HIS A 166 3.90 7.95 -18.96
N VAL A 167 3.44 8.82 -18.05
CA VAL A 167 3.13 8.46 -16.67
C VAL A 167 2.11 7.32 -16.53
N LEU A 168 1.19 7.18 -17.49
CA LEU A 168 0.24 6.07 -17.50
C LEU A 168 0.89 4.71 -17.78
N ASP A 169 2.01 4.67 -18.49
CA ASP A 169 2.78 3.45 -18.72
C ASP A 169 3.48 3.03 -17.43
N LEU A 170 3.97 4.00 -16.65
CA LEU A 170 4.48 3.74 -15.30
C LEU A 170 3.39 3.19 -14.36
N LEU A 171 2.20 3.80 -14.38
CA LEU A 171 1.08 3.32 -13.59
C LEU A 171 0.70 1.87 -13.95
N ARG A 172 0.68 1.53 -15.23
CA ARG A 172 0.40 0.16 -15.70
C ARG A 172 1.48 -0.83 -15.27
N ALA A 173 2.75 -0.42 -15.29
CA ALA A 173 3.86 -1.26 -14.90
C ALA A 173 3.91 -1.49 -13.38
N LEU A 174 3.59 -0.47 -12.59
CA LEU A 174 3.68 -0.52 -11.13
C LEU A 174 2.43 -1.10 -10.46
N HIS A 175 1.24 -0.98 -11.05
CA HIS A 175 0.01 -1.42 -10.41
C HIS A 175 -0.50 -2.77 -10.97
N PRO A 176 -0.85 -3.73 -10.08
CA PRO A 176 -0.66 -3.68 -8.62
C PRO A 176 0.79 -3.92 -8.20
N THR A 177 1.23 -3.25 -7.15
CA THR A 177 2.51 -3.59 -6.52
C THR A 177 2.37 -4.88 -5.69
N PRO A 178 3.45 -5.61 -5.39
CA PRO A 178 3.38 -6.77 -4.48
C PRO A 178 3.07 -6.40 -3.02
N ALA A 179 2.93 -5.12 -2.70
CA ALA A 179 2.51 -4.64 -1.38
C ALA A 179 0.98 -4.79 -1.18
N VAL A 180 0.21 -4.87 -2.26
CA VAL A 180 -1.26 -5.01 -2.28
C VAL A 180 -1.70 -6.27 -3.02
#